data_48bbf911f63bedd64a3c74fc711f38af
#
_entry.id   48bbf911f63bedd64a3c74fc711f38af
#
_cell.length_a   1.000
_cell.length_b   1.000
_cell.length_c   1.000
_cell.angle_alpha   90.00
_cell.angle_beta   90.00
_cell.angle_gamma   90.00
#
_symmetry.space_group_name_H-M   'P 1'
#
loop_
_entity.id
_entity.type
_entity.pdbx_description
1 polymer ?
#
loop_
_entity_poly.entity_id
_entity_poly.type
_entity_poly.pdbx_seq_one_letter_code
_entity_poly.pdbx_strand_id
1 'polypeptide(L)'
;FGSRLYGGGGVSVLEYSTNLYLVIAGTFVLSVTNVIFPRLSRMAAGERQGELEDTLRMSLHGTLFFVLPMVAGLMLLSRPMISFLYGGGQFDGQSVALTSSALTWLSLGMVGYAVQNILSRAYFARQKGLAPLVAGACSIGANLALCAVLVEPLGIVGLALSSAASSKVYALLLLIPMQREHVVNRALMLDLGKMLLSALLMAAAVWAVRDGLGQYLPGGKLGELILMGACVLAGALVYFIAAALLELEEAGLVRTVLGRKKKRG
;
A
#
# COMPACT_ATOMS: atom_id res chain seq x y z
N PHE A 1 -3.05 21.40 11.94
CA PHE A 1 -4.11 20.52 12.47
C PHE A 1 -3.55 19.57 13.54
N GLY A 2 -2.56 18.71 13.24
CA GLY A 2 -2.03 17.71 14.20
C GLY A 2 -1.52 18.31 15.53
N SER A 3 -0.95 19.51 15.49
CA SER A 3 -0.44 20.20 16.70
C SER A 3 -1.52 20.64 17.69
N ARG A 4 -2.78 20.73 17.24
CA ARG A 4 -3.93 21.07 18.10
C ARG A 4 -4.57 19.84 18.75
N LEU A 5 -4.23 18.66 18.28
CA LEU A 5 -4.77 17.40 18.79
C LEU A 5 -3.93 16.89 19.97
N TYR A 6 -4.58 16.39 20.98
CA TYR A 6 -3.95 15.69 22.12
C TYR A 6 -2.80 16.45 22.79
N GLY A 7 -2.94 17.78 22.95
CA GLY A 7 -1.92 18.59 23.64
C GLY A 7 -0.55 18.60 22.95
N GLY A 8 -0.51 18.45 21.62
CA GLY A 8 0.71 18.36 20.82
C GLY A 8 1.17 16.93 20.49
N GLY A 9 0.69 15.91 21.18
CA GLY A 9 1.03 14.49 20.94
C GLY A 9 0.53 13.96 19.60
N GLY A 10 -0.47 14.63 18.98
CA GLY A 10 -0.98 14.24 17.66
C GLY A 10 0.04 14.30 16.53
N VAL A 11 1.05 15.17 16.62
CA VAL A 11 2.15 15.26 15.65
C VAL A 11 3.02 14.01 15.72
N SER A 12 3.43 13.62 16.94
CA SER A 12 4.26 12.42 17.14
C SER A 12 3.54 11.14 16.71
N VAL A 13 2.25 11.02 17.00
CA VAL A 13 1.41 9.89 16.56
C VAL A 13 1.41 9.75 15.03
N LEU A 14 1.23 10.88 14.31
CA LEU A 14 1.26 10.89 12.85
C LEU A 14 2.67 10.59 12.31
N GLU A 15 3.69 11.11 12.95
CA GLU A 15 5.08 10.90 12.54
C GLU A 15 5.46 9.41 12.65
N TYR A 16 5.20 8.76 13.77
CA TYR A 16 5.45 7.31 13.94
C TYR A 16 4.65 6.48 12.94
N SER A 17 3.37 6.81 12.74
CA SER A 17 2.52 6.10 11.77
C SER A 17 3.01 6.28 10.34
N THR A 18 3.38 7.50 9.97
CA THR A 18 3.85 7.84 8.62
C THR A 18 5.23 7.24 8.36
N ASN A 19 6.14 7.25 9.33
CA ASN A 19 7.46 6.64 9.18
C ASN A 19 7.33 5.14 8.91
N LEU A 20 6.51 4.42 9.68
CA LEU A 20 6.31 3.00 9.47
C LEU A 20 5.62 2.71 8.13
N TYR A 21 4.61 3.50 7.77
CA TYR A 21 3.97 3.44 6.47
C TYR A 21 4.98 3.62 5.33
N LEU A 22 5.87 4.64 5.41
CA LEU A 22 6.86 4.91 4.38
C LEU A 22 7.96 3.85 4.30
N VAL A 23 8.37 3.27 5.44
CA VAL A 23 9.33 2.15 5.44
C VAL A 23 8.76 0.96 4.65
N ILE A 24 7.50 0.62 4.83
CA ILE A 24 6.88 -0.54 4.19
C ILE A 24 6.47 -0.21 2.75
N ALA A 25 5.60 0.79 2.58
CA ALA A 25 5.05 1.18 1.30
C ALA A 25 6.06 1.88 0.41
N GLY A 26 6.76 2.87 0.98
CA GLY A 26 7.69 3.71 0.27
C GLY A 26 8.86 2.92 -0.28
N THR A 27 9.50 2.09 0.54
CA THR A 27 10.65 1.29 0.11
C THR A 27 10.28 0.33 -1.03
N PHE A 28 9.13 -0.35 -0.93
CA PHE A 28 8.66 -1.24 -1.99
C PHE A 28 8.35 -0.48 -3.28
N VAL A 29 7.49 0.54 -3.21
CA VAL A 29 7.06 1.31 -4.38
C VAL A 29 8.23 2.02 -5.05
N LEU A 30 9.15 2.62 -4.27
CA LEU A 30 10.34 3.27 -4.81
C LEU A 30 11.28 2.28 -5.48
N SER A 31 11.46 1.08 -4.92
CA SER A 31 12.28 0.03 -5.54
C SER A 31 11.73 -0.36 -6.91
N VAL A 32 10.42 -0.59 -7.00
CA VAL A 32 9.75 -0.91 -8.26
C VAL A 32 9.88 0.23 -9.27
N THR A 33 9.59 1.45 -8.86
CA THR A 33 9.63 2.62 -9.75
C THR A 33 11.03 2.94 -10.24
N ASN A 34 12.06 2.74 -9.43
CA ASN A 34 13.46 2.93 -9.84
C ASN A 34 13.90 1.93 -10.90
N VAL A 35 13.39 0.70 -10.87
CA VAL A 35 13.69 -0.32 -11.90
C VAL A 35 12.93 -0.04 -13.20
N ILE A 36 11.70 0.44 -13.09
CA ILE A 36 10.80 0.65 -14.25
C ILE A 36 11.15 1.94 -15.00
N PHE A 37 11.51 3.00 -14.30
CA PHE A 37 11.73 4.33 -14.89
C PHE A 37 12.74 4.35 -16.07
N PRO A 38 13.92 3.72 -15.99
CA PRO A 38 14.86 3.68 -17.13
C PRO A 38 14.30 2.94 -18.35
N ARG A 39 13.43 1.95 -18.15
CA ARG A 39 12.76 1.24 -19.26
C ARG A 39 11.73 2.15 -19.93
N LEU A 40 10.87 2.82 -19.15
CA LEU A 40 9.89 3.76 -19.66
C LEU A 40 10.55 4.91 -20.42
N SER A 41 11.66 5.46 -19.92
CA SER A 41 12.39 6.55 -20.58
C SER A 41 12.98 6.13 -21.93
N ARG A 42 13.52 4.91 -22.04
CA ARG A 42 14.05 4.38 -23.31
C ARG A 42 12.96 4.15 -24.34
N MET A 43 11.79 3.64 -23.91
CA MET A 43 10.65 3.40 -24.80
C MET A 43 10.03 4.72 -25.27
N ALA A 44 9.93 5.71 -24.38
CA ALA A 44 9.46 7.04 -24.73
C ALA A 44 10.37 7.76 -25.73
N ALA A 45 11.69 7.65 -25.56
CA ALA A 45 12.67 8.23 -26.48
C ALA A 45 12.71 7.54 -27.87
N GLY A 46 12.38 6.25 -27.91
CA GLY A 46 12.31 5.45 -29.16
C GLY A 46 10.95 5.48 -29.86
N GLU A 47 10.03 6.35 -29.45
CA GLU A 47 8.65 6.46 -29.99
C GLU A 47 7.85 5.13 -29.97
N ARG A 48 8.24 4.19 -29.10
CA ARG A 48 7.57 2.88 -28.95
C ARG A 48 6.37 2.98 -28.00
N GLN A 49 5.35 3.71 -28.38
CA GLN A 49 4.22 3.99 -27.50
C GLN A 49 3.48 2.72 -27.03
N GLY A 50 3.25 1.74 -27.90
CA GLY A 50 2.59 0.49 -27.52
C GLY A 50 3.37 -0.31 -26.49
N GLU A 51 4.69 -0.44 -26.63
CA GLU A 51 5.55 -1.12 -25.64
C GLU A 51 5.59 -0.37 -24.30
N LEU A 52 5.50 0.96 -24.33
CA LEU A 52 5.44 1.79 -23.13
C LEU A 52 4.14 1.56 -22.37
N GLU A 53 3.00 1.50 -23.07
CA GLU A 53 1.68 1.25 -22.47
C GLU A 53 1.61 -0.15 -21.87
N ASP A 54 2.11 -1.17 -22.55
CA ASP A 54 2.16 -2.54 -22.05
C ASP A 54 3.07 -2.66 -20.82
N THR A 55 4.25 -2.01 -20.85
CA THR A 55 5.17 -1.96 -19.70
C THR A 55 4.52 -1.26 -18.51
N LEU A 56 3.80 -0.17 -18.75
CA LEU A 56 3.11 0.58 -17.71
C LEU A 56 1.97 -0.25 -17.08
N ARG A 57 1.16 -0.94 -17.92
CA ARG A 57 0.10 -1.85 -17.47
C ARG A 57 0.67 -2.99 -16.63
N MET A 58 1.70 -3.67 -17.11
CA MET A 58 2.39 -4.75 -16.39
C MET A 58 2.96 -4.25 -15.06
N SER A 59 3.50 -3.03 -15.04
CA SER A 59 4.06 -2.41 -13.83
C SER A 59 2.98 -2.09 -12.80
N LEU A 60 1.84 -1.54 -13.23
CA LEU A 60 0.69 -1.28 -12.38
C LEU A 60 0.12 -2.58 -11.80
N HIS A 61 -0.08 -3.58 -12.66
CA HIS A 61 -0.61 -4.89 -12.29
C HIS A 61 0.30 -5.57 -11.25
N GLY A 62 1.58 -5.72 -11.54
CA GLY A 62 2.54 -6.35 -10.63
C GLY A 62 2.70 -5.57 -9.31
N THR A 63 2.66 -4.23 -9.36
CA THR A 63 2.76 -3.43 -8.12
C THR A 63 1.51 -3.60 -7.26
N LEU A 64 0.32 -3.54 -7.85
CA LEU A 64 -0.94 -3.69 -7.14
C LEU A 64 -1.11 -5.08 -6.55
N PHE A 65 -0.60 -6.11 -7.24
CA PHE A 65 -0.56 -7.48 -6.74
C PHE A 65 0.14 -7.59 -5.38
N PHE A 66 1.22 -6.86 -5.15
CA PHE A 66 1.91 -6.85 -3.86
C PHE A 66 1.36 -5.81 -2.88
N VAL A 67 0.92 -4.66 -3.36
CA VAL A 67 0.44 -3.57 -2.50
C VAL A 67 -0.88 -3.93 -1.81
N LEU A 68 -1.80 -4.62 -2.48
CA LEU A 68 -3.09 -4.98 -1.89
C LEU A 68 -2.97 -5.87 -0.65
N PRO A 69 -2.20 -6.97 -0.65
CA PRO A 69 -1.97 -7.74 0.57
C PRO A 69 -1.19 -6.96 1.65
N MET A 70 -0.27 -6.06 1.25
CA MET A 70 0.41 -5.19 2.22
C MET A 70 -0.57 -4.26 2.94
N VAL A 71 -1.54 -3.68 2.23
CA VAL A 71 -2.60 -2.86 2.84
C VAL A 71 -3.40 -3.68 3.85
N ALA A 72 -3.89 -4.86 3.45
CA ALA A 72 -4.66 -5.73 4.34
C ALA A 72 -3.84 -6.17 5.57
N GLY A 73 -2.59 -6.54 5.37
CA GLY A 73 -1.67 -6.90 6.45
C GLY A 73 -1.42 -5.76 7.43
N LEU A 74 -1.12 -4.56 6.92
CA LEU A 74 -0.92 -3.37 7.76
C LEU A 74 -2.17 -2.99 8.55
N MET A 75 -3.34 -3.05 7.93
CA MET A 75 -4.60 -2.75 8.62
C MET A 75 -4.85 -3.70 9.80
N LEU A 76 -4.61 -4.99 9.62
CA LEU A 76 -4.88 -6.01 10.64
C LEU A 76 -3.79 -6.09 11.71
N LEU A 77 -2.54 -5.86 11.34
CA LEU A 77 -1.38 -5.99 12.22
C LEU A 77 -0.85 -4.65 12.74
N SER A 78 -1.52 -3.52 12.44
CA SER A 78 -1.11 -2.18 12.89
C SER A 78 -0.88 -2.13 14.41
N ARG A 79 -1.82 -2.63 15.20
CA ARG A 79 -1.74 -2.56 16.67
C ARG A 79 -0.60 -3.41 17.25
N PRO A 80 -0.47 -4.72 16.95
CA PRO A 80 0.66 -5.50 17.43
C PRO A 80 2.01 -4.96 16.93
N MET A 81 2.06 -4.44 15.70
CA MET A 81 3.26 -3.84 15.14
C MET A 81 3.70 -2.58 15.89
N ILE A 82 2.78 -1.66 16.14
CA ILE A 82 3.06 -0.43 16.92
C ILE A 82 3.42 -0.77 18.36
N SER A 83 2.70 -1.70 18.99
CA SER A 83 3.01 -2.15 20.35
C SER A 83 4.39 -2.76 20.44
N PHE A 84 4.77 -3.62 19.52
CA PHE A 84 6.08 -4.26 19.48
C PHE A 84 7.22 -3.25 19.27
N LEU A 85 7.07 -2.33 18.32
CA LEU A 85 8.14 -1.40 17.93
C LEU A 85 8.32 -0.23 18.91
N TYR A 86 7.21 0.34 19.35
CA TYR A 86 7.20 1.59 20.11
C TYR A 86 6.63 1.44 21.52
N GLY A 87 5.88 0.36 21.81
CA GLY A 87 5.23 0.15 23.10
C GLY A 87 6.24 0.04 24.26
N GLY A 88 6.00 0.81 25.31
CA GLY A 88 6.77 0.83 26.55
C GLY A 88 7.27 2.22 26.94
N GLY A 89 7.64 2.38 28.21
CA GLY A 89 8.07 3.65 28.76
C GLY A 89 6.99 4.73 28.70
N GLN A 90 7.29 5.86 28.08
CA GLN A 90 6.34 6.97 27.92
C GLN A 90 5.31 6.74 26.81
N PHE A 91 5.50 5.69 25.95
CA PHE A 91 4.57 5.34 24.90
C PHE A 91 3.51 4.36 25.46
N ASP A 92 2.49 4.93 26.06
CA ASP A 92 1.43 4.21 26.76
C ASP A 92 0.43 3.50 25.83
N GLY A 93 -0.54 2.78 26.41
CA GLY A 93 -1.56 2.08 25.65
C GLY A 93 -2.45 3.00 24.81
N GLN A 94 -2.65 4.26 25.21
CA GLN A 94 -3.41 5.25 24.45
C GLN A 94 -2.60 5.70 23.21
N SER A 95 -1.30 5.96 23.36
CA SER A 95 -0.41 6.27 22.26
C SER A 95 -0.34 5.15 21.24
N VAL A 96 -0.25 3.88 21.69
CA VAL A 96 -0.33 2.69 20.84
C VAL A 96 -1.66 2.67 20.08
N ALA A 97 -2.79 2.90 20.72
CA ALA A 97 -4.11 2.86 20.09
C ALA A 97 -4.27 3.95 19.03
N LEU A 98 -3.87 5.19 19.34
CA LEU A 98 -3.94 6.31 18.40
C LEU A 98 -3.03 6.11 17.18
N THR A 99 -1.77 5.69 17.41
CA THR A 99 -0.79 5.47 16.35
C THR A 99 -1.20 4.30 15.45
N SER A 100 -1.68 3.19 16.02
CA SER A 100 -2.15 2.06 15.24
C SER A 100 -3.41 2.38 14.44
N SER A 101 -4.31 3.18 14.99
CA SER A 101 -5.49 3.67 14.28
C SER A 101 -5.08 4.55 13.09
N ALA A 102 -4.17 5.51 13.30
CA ALA A 102 -3.64 6.34 12.23
C ALA A 102 -2.97 5.50 11.12
N LEU A 103 -2.14 4.52 11.49
CA LEU A 103 -1.47 3.61 10.54
C LEU A 103 -2.50 2.79 9.73
N THR A 104 -3.54 2.26 10.39
CA THR A 104 -4.61 1.51 9.73
C THR A 104 -5.25 2.32 8.60
N TRP A 105 -5.62 3.57 8.86
CA TRP A 105 -6.27 4.41 7.86
C TRP A 105 -5.32 4.98 6.82
N LEU A 106 -4.06 5.28 7.19
CA LEU A 106 -3.00 5.63 6.24
C LEU A 106 -2.74 4.50 5.24
N SER A 107 -2.81 3.23 5.68
CA SER A 107 -2.57 2.06 4.82
C SER A 107 -3.49 2.02 3.60
N LEU A 108 -4.72 2.53 3.72
CA LEU A 108 -5.64 2.67 2.57
C LEU A 108 -5.10 3.60 1.48
N GLY A 109 -4.22 4.54 1.84
CA GLY A 109 -3.56 5.43 0.90
C GLY A 109 -2.49 4.76 0.03
N MET A 110 -2.02 3.58 0.43
CA MET A 110 -0.91 2.88 -0.21
C MET A 110 -1.16 2.54 -1.68
N VAL A 111 -2.40 2.16 -2.01
CA VAL A 111 -2.81 1.91 -3.40
C VAL A 111 -2.68 3.19 -4.24
N GLY A 112 -3.22 4.31 -3.77
CA GLY A 112 -3.08 5.60 -4.44
C GLY A 112 -1.62 6.02 -4.57
N TYR A 113 -0.83 5.86 -3.50
CA TYR A 113 0.60 6.15 -3.49
C TYR A 113 1.38 5.32 -4.52
N ALA A 114 1.08 4.03 -4.66
CA ALA A 114 1.72 3.17 -5.65
C ALA A 114 1.38 3.59 -7.08
N VAL A 115 0.09 3.77 -7.36
CA VAL A 115 -0.39 4.17 -8.69
C VAL A 115 0.17 5.55 -9.09
N GLN A 116 0.10 6.55 -8.21
CA GLN A 116 0.62 7.89 -8.50
C GLN A 116 2.12 7.90 -8.80
N ASN A 117 2.93 7.09 -8.09
CA ASN A 117 4.37 7.02 -8.31
C ASN A 117 4.70 6.43 -9.69
N ILE A 118 4.04 5.33 -10.08
CA ILE A 118 4.25 4.69 -11.39
C ILE A 118 3.82 5.64 -12.50
N LEU A 119 2.62 6.23 -12.41
CA LEU A 119 2.10 7.13 -13.42
C LEU A 119 2.93 8.40 -13.55
N SER A 120 3.35 8.99 -12.44
CA SER A 120 4.22 10.18 -12.46
C SER A 120 5.52 9.89 -13.22
N ARG A 121 6.13 8.70 -13.04
CA ARG A 121 7.33 8.30 -13.79
C ARG A 121 7.05 8.17 -15.29
N ALA A 122 5.88 7.63 -15.67
CA ALA A 122 5.49 7.55 -17.07
C ALA A 122 5.32 8.95 -17.71
N TYR A 123 4.71 9.89 -16.99
CA TYR A 123 4.60 11.28 -17.45
C TYR A 123 5.96 11.97 -17.57
N PHE A 124 6.85 11.78 -16.61
CA PHE A 124 8.22 12.31 -16.67
C PHE A 124 9.01 11.69 -17.83
N ALA A 125 8.89 10.39 -18.06
CA ALA A 125 9.53 9.72 -19.20
C ALA A 125 9.08 10.32 -20.56
N ARG A 126 7.82 10.75 -20.65
CA ARG A 126 7.24 11.42 -21.83
C ARG A 126 7.49 12.94 -21.86
N GLN A 127 8.28 13.48 -20.95
CA GLN A 127 8.54 14.92 -20.80
C GLN A 127 7.28 15.75 -20.53
N LYS A 128 6.20 15.14 -20.03
CA LYS A 128 4.93 15.79 -19.69
C LYS A 128 4.84 16.09 -18.19
N GLY A 129 5.84 16.74 -17.61
CA GLY A 129 5.95 17.00 -16.17
C GLY A 129 4.86 17.91 -15.57
N LEU A 130 4.15 18.69 -16.39
CA LEU A 130 3.05 19.55 -15.93
C LEU A 130 1.88 18.73 -15.37
N ALA A 131 1.56 17.57 -15.91
CA ALA A 131 0.46 16.75 -15.44
C ALA A 131 0.64 16.28 -13.98
N PRO A 132 1.78 15.69 -13.59
CA PRO A 132 2.05 15.38 -12.18
C PRO A 132 2.09 16.61 -11.27
N LEU A 133 2.60 17.75 -11.76
CA LEU A 133 2.63 18.98 -10.98
C LEU A 133 1.22 19.46 -10.65
N VAL A 134 0.33 19.56 -11.64
CA VAL A 134 -1.06 19.99 -11.44
C VAL A 134 -1.82 18.98 -10.59
N ALA A 135 -1.69 17.69 -10.86
CA ALA A 135 -2.33 16.66 -10.06
C ALA A 135 -1.86 16.71 -8.60
N GLY A 136 -0.57 16.99 -8.35
CA GLY A 136 0.00 17.16 -7.03
C GLY A 136 -0.60 18.39 -6.31
N ALA A 137 -0.67 19.52 -6.98
CA ALA A 137 -1.28 20.73 -6.41
C ALA A 137 -2.77 20.52 -6.05
N CYS A 138 -3.54 19.88 -6.94
CA CYS A 138 -4.93 19.51 -6.67
C CYS A 138 -5.06 18.53 -5.50
N SER A 139 -4.16 17.56 -5.42
CA SER A 139 -4.12 16.58 -4.31
C SER A 139 -3.84 17.26 -2.97
N ILE A 140 -2.91 18.23 -2.92
CA ILE A 140 -2.64 19.03 -1.72
C ILE A 140 -3.88 19.83 -1.32
N GLY A 141 -4.53 20.50 -2.28
CA GLY A 141 -5.78 21.22 -2.04
C GLY A 141 -6.88 20.31 -1.49
N ALA A 142 -7.06 19.13 -2.08
CA ALA A 142 -8.00 18.12 -1.61
C ALA A 142 -7.64 17.63 -0.18
N ASN A 143 -6.36 17.42 0.12
CA ASN A 143 -5.91 17.05 1.47
C ASN A 143 -6.29 18.12 2.50
N LEU A 144 -6.00 19.38 2.21
CA LEU A 144 -6.31 20.50 3.11
C LEU A 144 -7.82 20.63 3.35
N ALA A 145 -8.62 20.54 2.29
CA ALA A 145 -10.08 20.59 2.38
C ALA A 145 -10.65 19.44 3.21
N LEU A 146 -10.18 18.20 2.96
CA LEU A 146 -10.59 17.02 3.72
C LEU A 146 -10.13 17.09 5.17
N CYS A 147 -8.92 17.59 5.45
CA CYS A 147 -8.46 17.81 6.82
C CYS A 147 -9.38 18.80 7.56
N ALA A 148 -9.77 19.89 6.92
CA ALA A 148 -10.66 20.87 7.54
C ALA A 148 -12.03 20.28 7.94
N VAL A 149 -12.55 19.33 7.15
CA VAL A 149 -13.85 18.69 7.41
C VAL A 149 -13.74 17.49 8.34
N LEU A 150 -12.69 16.65 8.19
CA LEU A 150 -12.62 15.36 8.88
C LEU A 150 -11.90 15.42 10.23
N VAL A 151 -11.09 16.44 10.49
CA VAL A 151 -10.30 16.52 11.73
C VAL A 151 -11.19 16.77 12.95
N GLU A 152 -12.21 17.60 12.85
CA GLU A 152 -13.10 17.87 13.98
C GLU A 152 -13.85 16.62 14.45
N PRO A 153 -14.54 15.85 13.56
CA PRO A 153 -15.29 14.67 14.02
C PRO A 153 -14.41 13.43 14.27
N LEU A 154 -13.29 13.27 13.59
CA LEU A 154 -12.50 12.02 13.59
C LEU A 154 -11.10 12.17 14.20
N GLY A 155 -10.68 13.38 14.57
CA GLY A 155 -9.36 13.60 15.16
C GLY A 155 -8.22 13.10 14.26
N ILE A 156 -7.33 12.26 14.82
CA ILE A 156 -6.16 11.72 14.13
C ILE A 156 -6.54 10.82 12.94
N VAL A 157 -7.65 10.09 13.04
CA VAL A 157 -8.19 9.27 11.95
C VAL A 157 -8.58 10.14 10.76
N GLY A 158 -9.13 11.33 11.02
CA GLY A 158 -9.47 12.30 9.98
C GLY A 158 -8.25 12.77 9.19
N LEU A 159 -7.11 13.01 9.85
CA LEU A 159 -5.84 13.34 9.20
C LEU A 159 -5.32 12.18 8.33
N ALA A 160 -5.36 10.96 8.85
CA ALA A 160 -4.93 9.77 8.14
C ALA A 160 -5.80 9.50 6.89
N LEU A 161 -7.12 9.61 7.04
CA LEU A 161 -8.08 9.45 5.93
C LEU A 161 -7.92 10.55 4.86
N SER A 162 -7.69 11.79 5.27
CA SER A 162 -7.45 12.89 4.33
C SER A 162 -6.22 12.63 3.48
N SER A 163 -5.13 12.14 4.10
CA SER A 163 -3.90 11.76 3.39
C SER A 163 -4.12 10.57 2.46
N ALA A 164 -4.86 9.56 2.90
CA ALA A 164 -5.20 8.38 2.08
C ALA A 164 -6.12 8.75 0.90
N ALA A 165 -7.07 9.65 1.09
CA ALA A 165 -7.97 10.11 0.03
C ALA A 165 -7.23 10.99 -0.98
N SER A 166 -6.37 11.90 -0.52
CA SER A 166 -5.61 12.78 -1.40
C SER A 166 -4.66 12.04 -2.33
N SER A 167 -4.03 10.95 -1.86
CA SER A 167 -3.20 10.10 -2.73
C SER A 167 -4.03 9.40 -3.81
N LYS A 168 -5.28 9.04 -3.53
CA LYS A 168 -6.20 8.50 -4.54
C LYS A 168 -6.64 9.57 -5.54
N VAL A 169 -6.91 10.79 -5.07
CA VAL A 169 -7.21 11.94 -5.97
C VAL A 169 -6.05 12.18 -6.93
N TYR A 170 -4.82 12.20 -6.43
CA TYR A 170 -3.62 12.32 -7.27
C TYR A 170 -3.58 11.22 -8.33
N ALA A 171 -3.70 9.96 -7.90
CA ALA A 171 -3.68 8.80 -8.81
C ALA A 171 -4.78 8.89 -9.88
N LEU A 172 -6.01 9.26 -9.49
CA LEU A 172 -7.14 9.40 -10.41
C LEU A 172 -6.91 10.51 -11.44
N LEU A 173 -6.40 11.67 -11.02
CA LEU A 173 -6.10 12.77 -11.93
C LEU A 173 -5.05 12.41 -12.98
N LEU A 174 -4.10 11.53 -12.65
CA LEU A 174 -3.14 11.01 -13.62
C LEU A 174 -3.71 9.88 -14.50
N LEU A 175 -4.64 9.07 -13.96
CA LEU A 175 -5.26 7.97 -14.69
C LEU A 175 -6.24 8.45 -15.75
N ILE A 176 -7.05 9.50 -15.47
CA ILE A 176 -8.11 9.97 -16.38
C ILE A 176 -7.59 10.28 -17.79
N PRO A 177 -6.49 11.04 -17.97
CA PRO A 177 -5.96 11.28 -19.32
C PRO A 177 -5.39 10.01 -19.98
N MET A 178 -4.86 9.08 -19.20
CA MET A 178 -4.30 7.82 -19.70
C MET A 178 -5.36 6.75 -20.05
N GLN A 179 -6.61 6.94 -19.68
CA GLN A 179 -7.69 6.04 -20.12
C GLN A 179 -7.84 6.03 -21.65
N ARG A 180 -7.55 7.14 -22.31
CA ARG A 180 -7.54 7.25 -23.78
C ARG A 180 -6.45 6.42 -24.44
N GLU A 181 -5.43 6.02 -23.68
CA GLU A 181 -4.27 5.26 -24.12
C GLU A 181 -4.40 3.75 -23.79
N HIS A 182 -5.62 3.26 -23.49
CA HIS A 182 -5.91 1.86 -23.17
C HIS A 182 -5.07 1.22 -22.05
N VAL A 183 -4.42 2.04 -21.20
CA VAL A 183 -3.66 1.57 -20.04
C VAL A 183 -4.57 0.86 -19.04
N VAL A 184 -5.79 1.38 -18.84
CA VAL A 184 -6.83 0.75 -18.04
C VAL A 184 -7.81 0.05 -18.97
N ASN A 185 -7.76 -1.26 -19.04
CA ASN A 185 -8.66 -2.09 -19.81
C ASN A 185 -9.53 -2.98 -18.90
N ARG A 186 -10.53 -3.63 -19.49
CA ARG A 186 -11.43 -4.52 -18.75
C ARG A 186 -10.69 -5.68 -18.07
N ALA A 187 -9.62 -6.18 -18.68
CA ALA A 187 -8.81 -7.26 -18.11
C ALA A 187 -8.14 -6.79 -16.78
N LEU A 188 -7.52 -5.62 -16.77
CA LEU A 188 -6.92 -5.05 -15.54
C LEU A 188 -7.96 -4.90 -14.42
N MET A 189 -9.19 -4.46 -14.75
CA MET A 189 -10.26 -4.32 -13.76
C MET A 189 -10.71 -5.67 -13.19
N LEU A 190 -10.79 -6.71 -14.03
CA LEU A 190 -11.11 -8.06 -13.58
C LEU A 190 -10.01 -8.63 -12.68
N ASP A 191 -8.75 -8.44 -13.06
CA ASP A 191 -7.62 -8.91 -12.25
C ASP A 191 -7.49 -8.15 -10.93
N LEU A 192 -7.80 -6.85 -10.90
CA LEU A 192 -7.94 -6.09 -9.64
C LEU A 192 -9.04 -6.69 -8.75
N GLY A 193 -10.16 -7.12 -9.32
CA GLY A 193 -11.22 -7.81 -8.57
C GLY A 193 -10.73 -9.12 -7.96
N LYS A 194 -9.98 -9.93 -8.71
CA LYS A 194 -9.36 -11.18 -8.22
C LYS A 194 -8.31 -10.90 -7.14
N MET A 195 -7.47 -9.88 -7.32
CA MET A 195 -6.47 -9.47 -6.32
C MET A 195 -7.14 -9.01 -5.01
N LEU A 196 -8.22 -8.22 -5.11
CA LEU A 196 -9.00 -7.80 -3.95
C LEU A 196 -9.63 -8.99 -3.23
N LEU A 197 -10.21 -9.94 -3.97
CA LEU A 197 -10.76 -11.15 -3.38
C LEU A 197 -9.68 -11.97 -2.66
N SER A 198 -8.51 -12.13 -3.28
CA SER A 198 -7.36 -12.81 -2.65
C SER A 198 -6.89 -12.09 -1.38
N ALA A 199 -6.86 -10.75 -1.40
CA ALA A 199 -6.50 -9.95 -0.23
C ALA A 199 -7.56 -10.04 0.89
N LEU A 200 -8.84 -10.14 0.57
CA LEU A 200 -9.92 -10.36 1.53
C LEU A 200 -9.83 -11.76 2.17
N LEU A 201 -9.55 -12.80 1.37
CA LEU A 201 -9.34 -14.16 1.90
C LEU A 201 -8.10 -14.20 2.81
N MET A 202 -7.01 -13.54 2.41
CA MET A 202 -5.85 -13.33 3.27
C MET A 202 -6.23 -12.64 4.58
N ALA A 203 -7.00 -11.55 4.50
CA ALA A 203 -7.43 -10.79 5.68
C ALA A 203 -8.24 -11.65 6.65
N ALA A 204 -9.15 -12.48 6.14
CA ALA A 204 -9.91 -13.43 6.95
C ALA A 204 -9.01 -14.48 7.62
N ALA A 205 -8.01 -15.01 6.90
CA ALA A 205 -7.05 -15.95 7.45
C ALA A 205 -6.18 -15.31 8.56
N VAL A 206 -5.67 -14.12 8.32
CA VAL A 206 -4.89 -13.36 9.31
C VAL A 206 -5.73 -13.06 10.55
N TRP A 207 -6.98 -12.67 10.37
CA TRP A 207 -7.90 -12.43 11.47
C TRP A 207 -8.15 -13.70 12.30
N ALA A 208 -8.40 -14.84 11.64
CA ALA A 208 -8.60 -16.14 12.31
C ALA A 208 -7.35 -16.61 13.06
N VAL A 209 -6.16 -16.48 12.47
CA VAL A 209 -4.89 -16.83 13.14
C VAL A 209 -4.64 -15.91 14.33
N ARG A 210 -4.90 -14.61 14.20
CA ARG A 210 -4.73 -13.63 15.29
C ARG A 210 -5.66 -13.94 16.46
N ASP A 211 -6.91 -14.23 16.18
CA ASP A 211 -7.92 -14.54 17.22
C ASP A 211 -7.63 -15.89 17.90
N GLY A 212 -7.32 -16.92 17.10
CA GLY A 212 -7.03 -18.26 17.60
C GLY A 212 -5.72 -18.35 18.38
N LEU A 213 -4.59 -17.86 17.79
CA LEU A 213 -3.28 -17.92 18.45
C LEU A 213 -3.11 -16.92 19.59
N GLY A 214 -3.74 -15.73 19.47
CA GLY A 214 -3.59 -14.67 20.45
C GLY A 214 -3.96 -15.07 21.87
N GLN A 215 -4.83 -16.06 22.03
CA GLN A 215 -5.27 -16.57 23.33
C GLN A 215 -4.25 -17.51 24.00
N TYR A 216 -3.38 -18.13 23.22
CA TYR A 216 -2.43 -19.15 23.70
C TYR A 216 -0.99 -18.62 23.86
N LEU A 217 -0.71 -17.44 23.29
CA LEU A 217 0.64 -16.89 23.34
C LEU A 217 0.91 -16.15 24.66
N PRO A 218 2.11 -16.27 25.23
CA PRO A 218 2.49 -15.51 26.42
C PRO A 218 2.44 -14.01 26.13
N GLY A 219 1.94 -13.24 27.11
CA GLY A 219 1.95 -11.79 27.03
C GLY A 219 3.38 -11.24 26.90
N GLY A 220 3.55 -10.14 26.18
CA GLY A 220 4.83 -9.46 26.02
C GLY A 220 5.36 -9.46 24.59
N LYS A 221 6.50 -8.78 24.38
CA LYS A 221 7.06 -8.53 23.04
C LYS A 221 7.37 -9.81 22.25
N LEU A 222 7.76 -10.88 22.92
CA LEU A 222 8.05 -12.17 22.25
C LEU A 222 6.78 -12.81 21.70
N GLY A 223 5.68 -12.80 22.46
CA GLY A 223 4.39 -13.30 21.99
C GLY A 223 3.84 -12.49 20.81
N GLU A 224 3.96 -11.15 20.86
CA GLU A 224 3.59 -10.29 19.73
C GLU A 224 4.41 -10.57 18.48
N LEU A 225 5.72 -10.80 18.61
CA LEU A 225 6.59 -11.16 17.48
C LEU A 225 6.21 -12.51 16.85
N ILE A 226 5.97 -13.53 17.67
CA ILE A 226 5.53 -14.85 17.20
C ILE A 226 4.18 -14.74 16.50
N LEU A 227 3.23 -13.99 17.09
CA LEU A 227 1.90 -13.78 16.52
C LEU A 227 2.00 -13.08 15.16
N MET A 228 2.78 -12.00 15.06
CA MET A 228 2.98 -11.29 13.79
C MET A 228 3.63 -12.20 12.74
N GLY A 229 4.66 -12.97 13.11
CA GLY A 229 5.31 -13.93 12.22
C GLY A 229 4.33 -14.98 11.68
N ALA A 230 3.52 -15.58 12.57
CA ALA A 230 2.50 -16.54 12.19
C ALA A 230 1.43 -15.93 11.27
N CYS A 231 0.95 -14.72 11.58
CA CYS A 231 -0.02 -13.99 10.77
C CYS A 231 0.54 -13.66 9.37
N VAL A 232 1.79 -13.19 9.28
CA VAL A 232 2.42 -12.87 8.00
C VAL A 232 2.61 -14.13 7.15
N LEU A 233 3.08 -15.22 7.73
CA LEU A 233 3.28 -16.50 7.02
C LEU A 233 1.95 -17.09 6.54
N ALA A 234 0.95 -17.16 7.41
CA ALA A 234 -0.38 -17.66 7.05
C ALA A 234 -1.04 -16.78 6.00
N GLY A 235 -0.98 -15.45 6.18
CA GLY A 235 -1.51 -14.50 5.24
C GLY A 235 -0.87 -14.60 3.87
N ALA A 236 0.46 -14.62 3.80
CA ALA A 236 1.18 -14.77 2.54
C ALA A 236 0.81 -16.09 1.84
N LEU A 237 0.76 -17.19 2.58
CA LEU A 237 0.41 -18.50 2.04
C LEU A 237 -1.02 -18.50 1.45
N VAL A 238 -2.00 -17.98 2.19
CA VAL A 238 -3.38 -17.90 1.71
C VAL A 238 -3.50 -16.96 0.50
N TYR A 239 -2.82 -15.82 0.51
CA TYR A 239 -2.83 -14.88 -0.61
C TYR A 239 -2.30 -15.52 -1.90
N PHE A 240 -1.13 -16.15 -1.83
CA PHE A 240 -0.53 -16.79 -3.01
C PHE A 240 -1.33 -18.00 -3.49
N ILE A 241 -1.92 -18.79 -2.59
CA ILE A 241 -2.82 -19.88 -2.98
C ILE A 241 -4.07 -19.34 -3.67
N ALA A 242 -4.73 -18.33 -3.09
CA ALA A 242 -5.92 -17.70 -3.68
C ALA A 242 -5.61 -17.08 -5.04
N ALA A 243 -4.49 -16.36 -5.16
CA ALA A 243 -4.03 -15.78 -6.41
C ALA A 243 -3.75 -16.85 -7.49
N ALA A 244 -3.17 -17.99 -7.10
CA ALA A 244 -2.92 -19.12 -8.00
C ALA A 244 -4.21 -19.82 -8.45
N LEU A 245 -5.20 -19.95 -7.57
CA LEU A 245 -6.52 -20.52 -7.88
C LEU A 245 -7.34 -19.60 -8.79
N LEU A 246 -7.17 -18.29 -8.68
CA LEU A 246 -7.82 -17.28 -9.52
C LEU A 246 -7.07 -17.02 -10.84
N GLU A 247 -6.01 -17.81 -11.11
CA GLU A 247 -5.22 -17.75 -12.34
C GLU A 247 -4.62 -16.35 -12.61
N LEU A 248 -4.13 -15.67 -11.56
CA LEU A 248 -3.39 -14.43 -11.73
C LEU A 248 -1.99 -14.73 -12.29
N GLU A 249 -1.58 -13.96 -13.30
CA GLU A 249 -0.32 -14.19 -14.04
C GLU A 249 0.93 -14.16 -13.11
N GLU A 250 0.93 -13.29 -12.11
CA GLU A 250 2.05 -13.17 -11.15
C GLU A 250 2.19 -14.39 -10.25
N ALA A 251 1.11 -15.08 -9.94
CA ALA A 251 1.17 -16.33 -9.19
C ALA A 251 1.90 -17.43 -9.98
N GLY A 252 1.83 -17.39 -11.32
CA GLY A 252 2.61 -18.25 -12.22
C GLY A 252 4.12 -18.02 -12.12
N LEU A 253 4.57 -16.78 -11.98
CA LEU A 253 5.99 -16.43 -11.80
C LEU A 253 6.55 -17.02 -10.51
N VAL A 254 5.81 -16.97 -9.41
CA VAL A 254 6.19 -17.56 -8.13
C VAL A 254 6.34 -19.08 -8.25
N ARG A 255 5.42 -19.73 -8.98
CA ARG A 255 5.48 -21.18 -9.26
C ARG A 255 6.74 -21.57 -10.05
N THR A 256 7.15 -20.74 -10.99
CA THR A 256 8.36 -20.95 -11.81
C THR A 256 9.64 -20.78 -10.99
N VAL A 257 9.68 -19.80 -10.08
CA VAL A 257 10.83 -19.56 -9.18
C VAL A 257 10.99 -20.69 -8.17
N LEU A 258 9.89 -21.16 -7.57
CA LEU A 258 9.89 -22.28 -6.63
C LEU A 258 10.17 -23.63 -7.31
N GLY A 259 9.68 -23.81 -8.56
CA GLY A 259 9.89 -25.03 -9.34
C GLY A 259 11.33 -25.19 -9.89
N ARG A 260 12.06 -24.11 -10.10
CA ARG A 260 13.47 -24.15 -10.54
C ARG A 260 14.43 -24.72 -9.50
N LYS A 261 14.12 -24.65 -8.21
CA LYS A 261 14.94 -25.28 -7.15
C LYS A 261 14.88 -26.81 -7.18
N LYS A 262 13.89 -27.43 -7.80
CA LYS A 262 13.71 -28.91 -7.82
C LYS A 262 14.44 -29.61 -8.98
N LYS A 263 15.07 -28.88 -9.92
CA LYS A 263 15.80 -29.44 -11.07
C LYS A 263 17.33 -29.28 -10.96
N ARG A 264 17.86 -28.82 -9.83
CA ARG A 264 19.31 -28.69 -9.59
C ARG A 264 19.79 -29.48 -8.36
N GLY A 265 19.10 -30.56 -7.99
CA GLY A 265 19.54 -31.54 -7.03
C GLY A 265 19.74 -32.88 -7.72
#